data_88d4ec363f8078110af412bc4995088d
#
_entry.id   88d4ec363f8078110af412bc4995088d
#
_cell.length_a   1.000
_cell.length_b   1.000
_cell.length_c   1.000
_cell.angle_alpha   90.00
_cell.angle_beta   90.00
_cell.angle_gamma   90.00
#
_symmetry.space_group_name_H-M   'P 1'
#
loop_
_entity.id
_entity.type
_entity.pdbx_description
1 polymer ?
#
loop_
_entity_poly.entity_id
_entity_poly.type
_entity_poly.pdbx_seq_one_letter_code
_entity_poly.pdbx_strand_id
1 'polypeptide(L)'
;MKPDTTLLQDARGVPKDFSSLSTAVHRASTVLFEDAESFIARGKRRYRGYSYGLYGTPTSATLARQLAVLENARHVVLAPSGLAAISLVNFAALRAGDHALLSDAMYGPPRTAAVKLFGPLGVETEFYA
;
A
#
# COMPACT_ATOMS: atom_id res chain seq x y z
N MET A 1 2.01 -25.22 2.08
CA MET A 1 3.18 -24.80 1.28
C MET A 1 3.94 -23.77 2.09
N LYS A 2 5.27 -23.77 2.07
CA LYS A 2 6.05 -22.78 2.83
C LYS A 2 5.82 -21.38 2.22
N PRO A 3 5.78 -20.28 3.03
CA PRO A 3 5.58 -18.91 2.53
C PRO A 3 6.51 -18.54 1.39
N ASP A 4 7.79 -18.90 1.51
CA ASP A 4 8.82 -18.64 0.51
C ASP A 4 8.48 -19.22 -0.87
N THR A 5 7.94 -20.46 -0.88
CA THR A 5 7.52 -21.11 -2.13
C THR A 5 6.31 -20.42 -2.75
N THR A 6 5.38 -19.94 -1.93
CA THR A 6 4.20 -19.20 -2.41
C THR A 6 4.61 -17.89 -3.10
N LEU A 7 5.61 -17.20 -2.55
CA LEU A 7 6.10 -15.94 -3.12
C LEU A 7 6.74 -16.14 -4.50
N LEU A 8 7.46 -17.22 -4.70
CA LEU A 8 8.15 -17.51 -5.96
C LEU A 8 7.20 -18.05 -7.05
N GLN A 9 6.06 -18.61 -6.68
CA GLN A 9 5.15 -19.29 -7.61
C GLN A 9 3.91 -18.49 -8.00
N ASP A 10 3.84 -17.17 -7.69
CA ASP A 10 2.70 -16.35 -8.13
C ASP A 10 2.83 -16.00 -9.62
N ALA A 11 2.35 -16.90 -10.47
CA ALA A 11 2.37 -16.78 -11.93
C ALA A 11 1.15 -16.05 -12.53
N ARG A 12 0.36 -15.34 -11.71
CA ARG A 12 -0.84 -14.62 -12.20
C ARG A 12 -0.46 -13.49 -13.16
N GLY A 13 -1.10 -13.46 -14.30
CA GLY A 13 -0.86 -12.48 -15.35
C GLY A 13 0.28 -12.85 -16.32
N VAL A 14 0.82 -14.06 -16.22
CA VAL A 14 1.78 -14.62 -17.19
C VAL A 14 1.03 -15.39 -18.27
N PRO A 15 1.36 -15.22 -19.56
CA PRO A 15 0.82 -16.05 -20.63
C PRO A 15 1.03 -17.54 -20.36
N LYS A 16 0.10 -18.37 -20.83
CA LYS A 16 0.14 -19.83 -20.53
C LYS A 16 1.34 -20.56 -21.13
N ASP A 17 1.91 -20.00 -22.19
CA ASP A 17 3.08 -20.51 -22.92
C ASP A 17 4.41 -19.94 -22.43
N PHE A 18 4.40 -19.11 -21.38
CA PHE A 18 5.59 -18.51 -20.80
C PHE A 18 5.72 -18.85 -19.31
N SER A 19 6.86 -19.36 -18.93
CA SER A 19 7.22 -19.65 -17.53
C SER A 19 8.40 -18.80 -17.09
N SER A 20 8.26 -18.09 -16.00
CA SER A 20 9.33 -17.31 -15.37
C SER A 20 9.19 -17.35 -13.86
N LEU A 21 10.32 -17.31 -13.16
CA LEU A 21 10.36 -17.11 -11.70
C LEU A 21 10.06 -15.67 -11.31
N SER A 22 10.29 -14.73 -12.23
CA SER A 22 10.08 -13.31 -11.98
C SER A 22 8.66 -12.89 -12.33
N THR A 23 8.07 -12.04 -11.49
CA THR A 23 6.79 -11.39 -11.77
C THR A 23 6.92 -10.45 -12.95
N ALA A 24 5.99 -10.50 -13.89
CA ALA A 24 5.96 -9.59 -15.04
C ALA A 24 5.77 -8.13 -14.58
N VAL A 25 6.46 -7.20 -15.25
CA VAL A 25 6.32 -5.77 -14.99
C VAL A 25 5.23 -5.19 -15.88
N HIS A 26 4.11 -4.83 -15.25
CA HIS A 26 2.99 -4.16 -15.91
C HIS A 26 3.05 -2.65 -15.63
N ARG A 27 3.21 -1.85 -16.68
CA ARG A 27 3.16 -0.39 -16.64
C ARG A 27 1.85 0.06 -17.27
N ALA A 28 1.06 0.84 -16.53
CA ALA A 28 -0.20 1.36 -17.04
C ALA A 28 -0.55 2.71 -16.39
N SER A 29 -1.20 3.56 -17.16
CA SER A 29 -1.95 4.71 -16.71
C SER A 29 -3.44 4.43 -16.90
N THR A 30 -3.91 4.46 -18.13
CA THR A 30 -5.28 4.10 -18.49
C THR A 30 -5.44 2.58 -18.51
N VAL A 31 -6.51 2.10 -17.90
CA VAL A 31 -6.92 0.70 -17.91
C VAL A 31 -8.09 0.55 -18.89
N LEU A 32 -7.99 -0.42 -19.79
CA LEU A 32 -9.06 -0.74 -20.72
C LEU A 32 -10.05 -1.69 -20.06
N PHE A 33 -11.33 -1.50 -20.37
CA PHE A 33 -12.43 -2.34 -19.93
C PHE A 33 -12.99 -3.08 -21.15
N GLU A 34 -13.51 -4.28 -20.91
CA GLU A 34 -14.05 -5.12 -21.95
C GLU A 34 -15.29 -4.47 -22.62
N ASP A 35 -16.12 -3.82 -21.80
CA ASP A 35 -17.36 -3.16 -22.24
C ASP A 35 -17.72 -1.96 -21.35
N ALA A 36 -18.75 -1.23 -21.73
CA ALA A 36 -19.26 -0.06 -21.02
C ALA A 36 -19.85 -0.42 -19.65
N GLU A 37 -20.43 -1.60 -19.50
CA GLU A 37 -20.99 -2.07 -18.22
C GLU A 37 -19.88 -2.29 -17.19
N SER A 38 -18.81 -2.97 -17.58
CA SER A 38 -17.59 -3.16 -16.76
C SER A 38 -16.95 -1.83 -16.36
N PHE A 39 -16.93 -0.85 -17.26
CA PHE A 39 -16.45 0.49 -16.96
C PHE A 39 -17.33 1.18 -15.92
N ILE A 40 -18.64 1.16 -16.05
CA ILE A 40 -19.58 1.78 -15.10
C ILE A 40 -19.48 1.08 -13.74
N ALA A 41 -19.39 -0.25 -13.72
CA ALA A 41 -19.31 -1.05 -12.51
C ALA A 41 -17.99 -0.88 -11.72
N ARG A 42 -16.95 -0.25 -12.31
CA ARG A 42 -15.63 -0.10 -11.66
C ARG A 42 -15.69 0.56 -10.29
N GLY A 43 -16.57 1.53 -10.09
CA GLY A 43 -16.75 2.22 -8.82
C GLY A 43 -17.19 1.32 -7.66
N LYS A 44 -17.95 0.26 -7.96
CA LYS A 44 -18.40 -0.73 -6.99
C LYS A 44 -17.28 -1.69 -6.55
N ARG A 45 -16.25 -1.82 -7.36
CA ARG A 45 -15.11 -2.72 -7.08
C ARG A 45 -14.16 -2.14 -6.02
N ARG A 46 -14.19 -0.82 -5.78
CA ARG A 46 -13.26 -0.10 -4.87
C ARG A 46 -11.81 -0.52 -5.13
N TYR A 47 -11.18 -1.17 -4.14
CA TYR A 47 -9.79 -1.66 -4.23
C TYR A 47 -9.66 -3.06 -4.84
N ARG A 48 -10.73 -3.63 -5.39
CA ARG A 48 -10.70 -4.93 -6.05
C ARG A 48 -10.64 -4.74 -7.57
N GLY A 49 -9.58 -5.23 -8.19
CA GLY A 49 -9.35 -5.10 -9.62
C GLY A 49 -8.61 -3.82 -10.00
N TYR A 50 -8.53 -3.57 -11.28
CA TYR A 50 -7.77 -2.46 -11.85
C TYR A 50 -8.74 -1.48 -12.51
N SER A 51 -8.61 -0.19 -12.21
CA SER A 51 -9.45 0.87 -12.78
C SER A 51 -8.63 2.02 -13.35
N TYR A 52 -7.44 2.24 -12.82
CA TYR A 52 -6.48 3.24 -13.27
C TYR A 52 -5.10 2.89 -12.71
N GLY A 53 -4.04 3.09 -13.48
CA GLY A 53 -2.69 2.69 -13.09
C GLY A 53 -2.18 3.31 -11.78
N LEU A 54 -2.64 4.52 -11.43
CA LEU A 54 -2.33 5.16 -10.15
C LEU A 54 -2.81 4.33 -8.94
N TYR A 55 -3.94 3.63 -9.08
CA TYR A 55 -4.49 2.79 -7.99
C TYR A 55 -3.88 1.40 -7.94
N GLY A 56 -2.95 1.12 -8.83
CA GLY A 56 -2.18 -0.12 -8.88
C GLY A 56 -2.25 -0.83 -10.21
N THR A 57 -1.23 -1.63 -10.44
CA THR A 57 -1.08 -2.53 -11.59
C THR A 57 -0.96 -3.97 -11.10
N PRO A 58 -1.02 -4.98 -11.98
CA PRO A 58 -0.75 -6.37 -11.57
C PRO A 58 0.58 -6.53 -10.82
N THR A 59 1.61 -5.78 -11.16
CA THR A 59 2.92 -5.83 -10.48
C THR A 59 2.82 -5.36 -9.02
N SER A 60 2.26 -4.18 -8.78
CA SER A 60 2.11 -3.66 -7.42
C SER A 60 1.13 -4.49 -6.58
N ALA A 61 0.06 -5.00 -7.19
CA ALA A 61 -0.88 -5.88 -6.53
C ALA A 61 -0.24 -7.22 -6.13
N THR A 62 0.66 -7.75 -6.96
CA THR A 62 1.42 -8.97 -6.62
C THR A 62 2.34 -8.71 -5.43
N LEU A 63 3.09 -7.61 -5.41
CA LEU A 63 3.94 -7.24 -4.27
C LEU A 63 3.11 -7.11 -2.98
N ALA A 64 1.98 -6.39 -3.03
CA ALA A 64 1.12 -6.25 -1.86
C ALA A 64 0.60 -7.59 -1.33
N ARG A 65 0.21 -8.53 -2.22
CA ARG A 65 -0.20 -9.88 -1.81
C ARG A 65 0.93 -10.68 -1.20
N GLN A 66 2.13 -10.61 -1.76
CA GLN A 66 3.30 -11.30 -1.23
C GLN A 66 3.65 -10.80 0.17
N LEU A 67 3.67 -9.49 0.37
CA LEU A 67 3.87 -8.89 1.69
C LEU A 67 2.77 -9.28 2.67
N ALA A 68 1.51 -9.31 2.23
CA ALA A 68 0.40 -9.75 3.08
C ALA A 68 0.59 -11.20 3.57
N VAL A 69 1.11 -12.09 2.72
CA VAL A 69 1.42 -13.48 3.12
C VAL A 69 2.57 -13.53 4.12
N LEU A 70 3.64 -12.76 3.91
CA LEU A 70 4.79 -12.72 4.82
C LEU A 70 4.42 -12.21 6.21
N GLU A 71 3.63 -11.14 6.27
CA GLU A 71 3.25 -10.46 7.50
C GLU A 71 1.96 -11.03 8.12
N ASN A 72 1.39 -12.10 7.55
CA ASN A 72 0.07 -12.63 7.94
C ASN A 72 -0.99 -11.52 8.03
N ALA A 73 -0.93 -10.57 7.10
CA ALA A 73 -1.79 -9.39 7.06
C ALA A 73 -2.98 -9.60 6.13
N ARG A 74 -4.12 -8.99 6.45
CA ARG A 74 -5.30 -9.00 5.61
C ARG A 74 -5.19 -8.05 4.42
N HIS A 75 -4.54 -6.91 4.61
CA HIS A 75 -4.37 -5.86 3.61
C HIS A 75 -2.98 -5.25 3.73
N VAL A 76 -2.41 -4.87 2.59
CA VAL A 76 -1.15 -4.12 2.49
C VAL A 76 -1.38 -2.91 1.60
N VAL A 77 -0.94 -1.75 2.06
CA VAL A 77 -0.92 -0.50 1.31
C VAL A 77 0.54 -0.16 1.01
N LEU A 78 0.86 -0.02 -0.27
CA LEU A 78 2.19 0.39 -0.71
C LEU A 78 2.30 1.91 -0.67
N ALA A 79 3.39 2.41 -0.13
CA ALA A 79 3.69 3.84 -0.07
C ALA A 79 5.02 4.13 -0.79
N PRO A 80 5.21 5.35 -1.36
CA PRO A 80 6.42 5.68 -2.13
C PRO A 80 7.67 5.84 -1.29
N SER A 81 7.55 5.91 0.03
CA SER A 81 8.66 6.00 0.97
C SER A 81 8.26 5.59 2.39
N GLY A 82 9.25 5.32 3.26
CA GLY A 82 8.99 5.05 4.67
C GLY A 82 8.31 6.22 5.39
N LEU A 83 8.73 7.46 5.10
CA LEU A 83 8.05 8.64 5.65
C LEU A 83 6.59 8.73 5.21
N ALA A 84 6.31 8.44 3.93
CA ALA A 84 4.94 8.41 3.43
C ALA A 84 4.11 7.32 4.11
N ALA A 85 4.69 6.14 4.36
CA ALA A 85 4.01 5.06 5.07
C ALA A 85 3.64 5.45 6.51
N ILE A 86 4.57 6.04 7.25
CA ILE A 86 4.34 6.53 8.61
C ILE A 86 3.27 7.64 8.60
N SER A 87 3.38 8.59 7.67
CA SER A 87 2.41 9.68 7.55
C SER A 87 1.00 9.17 7.23
N LEU A 88 0.88 8.17 6.35
CA LEU A 88 -0.42 7.54 6.05
C LEU A 88 -1.06 6.93 7.30
N VAL A 89 -0.30 6.24 8.13
CA VAL A 89 -0.79 5.68 9.40
C VAL A 89 -1.28 6.80 10.31
N ASN A 90 -0.47 7.85 10.49
CA ASN A 90 -0.82 8.97 11.35
C ASN A 90 -2.10 9.68 10.87
N PHE A 91 -2.21 9.99 9.57
CA PHE A 91 -3.43 10.59 9.01
C PHE A 91 -4.66 9.70 9.09
N ALA A 92 -4.48 8.38 9.04
CA ALA A 92 -5.59 7.44 9.18
C ALA A 92 -6.08 7.31 10.63
N ALA A 93 -5.15 7.33 11.59
CA ALA A 93 -5.43 7.04 12.99
C ALA A 93 -5.74 8.30 13.84
N LEU A 94 -5.07 9.44 13.55
CA LEU A 94 -5.11 10.62 14.40
C LEU A 94 -6.16 11.65 13.95
N ARG A 95 -6.76 12.33 14.92
CA ARG A 95 -7.68 13.44 14.76
C ARG A 95 -7.26 14.61 15.64
N ALA A 96 -7.75 15.81 15.38
CA ALA A 96 -7.59 16.95 16.27
C ALA A 96 -8.12 16.61 17.67
N GLY A 97 -7.31 16.89 18.70
CA GLY A 97 -7.59 16.55 20.09
C GLY A 97 -7.02 15.19 20.54
N ASP A 98 -6.48 14.38 19.63
CA ASP A 98 -5.80 13.14 20.01
C ASP A 98 -4.41 13.37 20.55
N HIS A 99 -3.93 12.41 21.35
CA HIS A 99 -2.57 12.34 21.86
C HIS A 99 -1.83 11.17 21.19
N ALA A 100 -0.62 11.45 20.67
CA ALA A 100 0.24 10.47 20.04
C ALA A 100 1.53 10.29 20.85
N LEU A 101 1.79 9.05 21.27
CA LEU A 101 3.00 8.67 21.97
C LEU A 101 3.99 8.04 20.96
N LEU A 102 5.16 8.63 20.83
CA LEU A 102 6.14 8.29 19.81
C LEU A 102 7.49 7.94 20.45
N SER A 103 8.21 6.95 19.91
CA SER A 103 9.56 6.65 20.36
C SER A 103 10.53 7.77 19.99
N ASP A 104 11.39 8.19 20.91
CA ASP A 104 12.44 9.16 20.62
C ASP A 104 13.59 8.56 19.78
N ALA A 105 13.70 7.22 19.74
CA ALA A 105 14.60 6.49 18.87
C ALA A 105 14.21 6.53 17.37
N MET A 106 13.03 7.11 17.03
CA MET A 106 12.64 7.24 15.63
C MET A 106 13.58 8.20 14.88
N TYR A 107 13.79 7.93 13.57
CA TYR A 107 14.60 8.80 12.75
C TYR A 107 13.95 10.18 12.54
N GLY A 108 14.77 11.20 12.17
CA GLY A 108 14.40 12.62 12.21
C GLY A 108 13.13 13.05 11.46
N PRO A 109 12.92 12.66 10.17
CA PRO A 109 11.78 13.16 9.40
C PRO A 109 10.39 12.89 9.99
N PRO A 110 10.02 11.69 10.49
CA PRO A 110 8.76 11.47 11.17
C PRO A 110 8.63 12.27 12.47
N ARG A 111 9.73 12.45 13.22
CA ARG A 111 9.75 13.29 14.42
C ARG A 111 9.41 14.75 14.07
N THR A 112 10.02 15.25 13.00
CA THR A 112 9.73 16.60 12.50
C THR A 112 8.27 16.73 12.03
N ALA A 113 7.74 15.73 11.36
CA ALA A 113 6.34 15.69 10.91
C ALA A 113 5.37 15.67 12.11
N ALA A 114 5.67 14.91 13.16
CA ALA A 114 4.86 14.88 14.37
C ALA A 114 4.70 16.30 14.97
N VAL A 115 5.79 17.02 15.11
CA VAL A 115 5.77 18.36 15.72
C VAL A 115 5.25 19.43 14.76
N LYS A 116 5.76 19.45 13.50
CA LYS A 116 5.51 20.58 12.59
C LYS A 116 4.26 20.40 11.71
N LEU A 117 3.79 19.19 11.53
CA LEU A 117 2.62 18.91 10.72
C LEU A 117 1.41 18.53 11.58
N PHE A 118 1.54 17.55 12.47
CA PHE A 118 0.42 17.09 13.29
C PHE A 118 0.10 17.99 14.48
N GLY A 119 1.10 18.64 15.08
CA GLY A 119 0.88 19.64 16.14
C GLY A 119 -0.07 20.77 15.70
N PRO A 120 0.16 21.48 14.58
CA PRO A 120 -0.76 22.49 14.07
C PRO A 120 -2.15 21.95 13.68
N LEU A 121 -2.29 20.65 13.43
CA LEU A 121 -3.57 19.97 13.20
C LEU A 121 -4.30 19.61 14.50
N GLY A 122 -3.76 20.01 15.66
CA GLY A 122 -4.38 19.79 16.95
C GLY A 122 -4.09 18.43 17.58
N VAL A 123 -3.05 17.74 17.12
CA VAL A 123 -2.58 16.48 17.75
C VAL A 123 -1.47 16.80 18.73
N GLU A 124 -1.65 16.42 19.99
CA GLU A 124 -0.60 16.48 21.00
C GLU A 124 0.38 15.33 20.80
N THR A 125 1.68 15.62 20.79
CA THR A 125 2.71 14.59 20.60
C THR A 125 3.68 14.54 21.78
N GLU A 126 3.88 13.35 22.32
CA GLU A 126 4.85 13.08 23.39
C GLU A 126 5.87 12.05 22.93
N PHE A 127 7.11 12.20 23.39
CA PHE A 127 8.20 11.28 23.05
C PHE A 127 8.63 10.50 24.28
N TYR A 128 8.79 9.19 24.13
CA TYR A 128 9.30 8.31 25.19
C TYR A 128 10.64 7.69 24.78
N ALA A 129 11.48 7.41 25.78
CA ALA A 129 12.77 6.73 25.64
C ALA A 129 12.60 5.20 25.49
#